data_ec37819a23624fd2367e99b308473a57
#
_entry.id   ec37819a23624fd2367e99b308473a57
#
_cell.length_a   1.000
_cell.length_b   1.000
_cell.length_c   1.000
_cell.angle_alpha   90.00
_cell.angle_beta   90.00
_cell.angle_gamma   90.00
#
_symmetry.space_group_name_H-M   'P 1'
#
loop_
_entity.id
_entity.type
_entity.pdbx_description
1 polymer ?
#
loop_
_entity_poly.entity_id
_entity_poly.type
_entity_poly.pdbx_seq_one_letter_code
_entity_poly.pdbx_strand_id
1 'polypeptide(L)'
;MAYDEYDDEPELAGYEPHGDRPVRSPHLTTVMRVVVVIGLVGLLLPGILVTLSTASRTATVTCSIYAAYYAPEAVSFSARFEVFSAAGMGWNCYAVEYGGDEILVQSLGLIPGGVRLPSVPYEES
;
A
#
# COMPACT_ATOMS: atom_id res chain seq x y z
N MET A 1 37.32 -46.84 -13.18
CA MET A 1 35.91 -46.97 -12.84
C MET A 1 35.79 -46.83 -11.35
N ALA A 2 35.46 -45.65 -10.89
CA ALA A 2 35.58 -45.25 -9.49
C ALA A 2 34.21 -45.30 -8.75
N TYR A 3 33.41 -46.33 -8.98
CA TYR A 3 32.10 -46.46 -8.36
C TYR A 3 31.98 -47.54 -7.30
N ASP A 4 33.02 -48.36 -7.10
CA ASP A 4 32.97 -49.47 -6.16
C ASP A 4 33.62 -49.18 -4.79
N GLU A 5 34.09 -47.96 -4.57
CA GLU A 5 34.84 -47.61 -3.36
C GLU A 5 33.95 -47.09 -2.21
N TYR A 6 32.65 -46.90 -2.46
CA TYR A 6 31.70 -46.47 -1.43
C TYR A 6 30.98 -47.65 -0.72
N ASP A 7 31.01 -48.84 -1.29
CA ASP A 7 30.35 -50.01 -0.70
C ASP A 7 31.14 -50.71 0.41
N ASP A 8 32.41 -50.35 0.58
CA ASP A 8 33.29 -50.98 1.57
C ASP A 8 33.45 -50.16 2.87
N GLU A 9 32.72 -49.05 3.04
CA GLU A 9 32.72 -48.32 4.30
C GLU A 9 31.82 -49.03 5.31
N PRO A 10 32.37 -49.68 6.34
CA PRO A 10 31.59 -50.44 7.32
C PRO A 10 30.65 -49.54 8.15
N GLU A 11 30.86 -48.26 8.12
CA GLU A 11 30.01 -47.26 8.79
C GLU A 11 28.67 -47.03 8.08
N LEU A 12 28.61 -47.32 6.78
CA LEU A 12 27.40 -47.18 5.96
C LEU A 12 26.64 -48.50 5.79
N ALA A 13 27.25 -49.64 6.26
CA ALA A 13 26.59 -50.93 6.24
C ALA A 13 25.41 -50.92 7.25
N GLY A 14 24.21 -50.78 6.74
CA GLY A 14 22.99 -50.67 7.53
C GLY A 14 22.29 -49.30 7.47
N TYR A 15 22.88 -48.35 6.73
CA TYR A 15 22.18 -47.12 6.42
C TYR A 15 21.14 -47.38 5.33
N GLU A 16 19.92 -47.65 5.74
CA GLU A 16 18.80 -47.61 4.82
C GLU A 16 18.50 -46.12 4.58
N PRO A 17 18.70 -45.61 3.36
CA PRO A 17 18.22 -44.27 3.03
C PRO A 17 16.72 -44.26 3.34
N HIS A 18 16.31 -43.31 4.13
CA HIS A 18 14.91 -43.13 4.54
C HIS A 18 14.04 -43.27 3.29
N GLY A 19 13.35 -44.41 3.18
CA GLY A 19 12.44 -44.66 2.08
C GLY A 19 11.48 -43.49 1.94
N ASP A 20 10.81 -43.38 0.79
CA ASP A 20 9.91 -42.34 0.32
C ASP A 20 8.82 -41.85 1.31
N ARG A 21 9.09 -41.90 2.61
CA ARG A 21 8.23 -41.29 3.60
C ARG A 21 8.40 -39.77 3.51
N PRO A 22 7.35 -39.01 3.12
CA PRO A 22 7.45 -37.57 3.13
C PRO A 22 7.81 -37.12 4.53
N VAL A 23 8.98 -36.50 4.66
CA VAL A 23 9.53 -35.99 5.93
C VAL A 23 8.57 -34.99 6.61
N ARG A 24 7.57 -34.53 5.90
CA ARG A 24 6.50 -33.65 6.40
C ARG A 24 5.14 -34.19 6.01
N SER A 25 4.28 -34.35 7.00
CA SER A 25 2.84 -34.59 6.81
C SER A 25 2.24 -33.45 5.97
N PRO A 26 1.35 -33.73 5.00
CA PRO A 26 0.69 -32.69 4.21
C PRO A 26 -0.09 -31.70 5.09
N HIS A 27 -0.61 -32.15 6.22
CA HIS A 27 -1.25 -31.29 7.21
C HIS A 27 -0.29 -30.28 7.84
N LEU A 28 0.93 -30.70 8.16
CA LEU A 28 1.93 -29.81 8.75
C LEU A 28 2.33 -28.71 7.76
N THR A 29 2.46 -29.05 6.47
CA THR A 29 2.74 -28.07 5.42
C THR A 29 1.62 -27.05 5.28
N THR A 30 0.37 -27.49 5.34
CA THR A 30 -0.81 -26.61 5.29
C THR A 30 -0.86 -25.70 6.51
N VAL A 31 -0.67 -26.25 7.71
CA VAL A 31 -0.64 -25.46 8.95
C VAL A 31 0.47 -24.39 8.89
N MET A 32 1.67 -24.77 8.46
CA MET A 32 2.78 -23.82 8.31
C MET A 32 2.45 -22.69 7.33
N ARG A 33 1.80 -23.00 6.20
CA ARG A 33 1.36 -21.98 5.24
C ARG A 33 0.35 -21.01 5.87
N VAL A 34 -0.63 -21.54 6.58
CA VAL A 34 -1.64 -20.71 7.26
C VAL A 34 -0.99 -19.81 8.29
N VAL A 35 -0.09 -20.32 9.12
CA VAL A 35 0.63 -19.53 10.13
C VAL A 35 1.44 -18.41 9.48
N VAL A 36 2.15 -18.71 8.39
CA VAL A 36 2.94 -17.72 7.67
C VAL A 36 2.04 -16.63 7.08
N VAL A 37 0.93 -17.00 6.45
CA VAL A 37 -0.02 -16.02 5.88
C VAL A 37 -0.62 -15.14 6.97
N ILE A 38 -1.06 -15.72 8.09
CA ILE A 38 -1.59 -14.95 9.22
C ILE A 38 -0.52 -14.01 9.78
N GLY A 39 0.70 -14.48 9.93
CA GLY A 39 1.83 -13.66 10.39
C GLY A 39 2.13 -12.49 9.46
N LEU A 40 2.17 -12.72 8.15
CA LEU A 40 2.38 -11.67 7.15
C LEU A 40 1.24 -10.65 7.14
N VAL A 41 -0.02 -11.10 7.16
CA VAL A 41 -1.19 -10.22 7.22
C VAL A 41 -1.15 -9.38 8.51
N GLY A 42 -0.88 -10.02 9.66
CA GLY A 42 -0.78 -9.33 10.94
C GLY A 42 0.31 -8.27 11.00
N LEU A 43 1.38 -8.43 10.21
CA LEU A 43 2.48 -7.47 10.15
C LEU A 43 2.22 -6.35 9.14
N LEU A 44 1.66 -6.67 7.97
CA LEU A 44 1.42 -5.70 6.91
C LEU A 44 0.19 -4.82 7.16
N LEU A 45 -0.86 -5.39 7.73
CA LEU A 45 -2.16 -4.71 7.90
C LEU A 45 -2.07 -3.44 8.75
N PRO A 46 -1.40 -3.40 9.92
CA PRO A 46 -1.23 -2.17 10.68
C PRO A 46 -0.47 -1.09 9.90
N GLY A 47 0.57 -1.46 9.16
CA GLY A 47 1.34 -0.53 8.33
C GLY A 47 0.48 0.12 7.24
N ILE A 48 -0.32 -0.67 6.55
CA ILE A 48 -1.25 -0.18 5.52
C ILE A 48 -2.28 0.78 6.14
N LEU A 49 -2.89 0.41 7.28
CA LEU A 49 -3.88 1.26 7.94
C LEU A 49 -3.31 2.60 8.38
N VAL A 50 -2.11 2.62 8.97
CA VAL A 50 -1.44 3.86 9.37
C VAL A 50 -1.12 4.72 8.15
N THR A 51 -0.61 4.12 7.08
CA THR A 51 -0.28 4.84 5.84
C THR A 51 -1.52 5.47 5.21
N LEU A 52 -2.61 4.72 5.08
CA LEU A 52 -3.87 5.23 4.54
C LEU A 52 -4.47 6.33 5.41
N SER A 53 -4.44 6.17 6.73
CA SER A 53 -4.92 7.18 7.68
C SER A 53 -4.13 8.48 7.56
N THR A 54 -2.81 8.39 7.46
CA THR A 54 -1.94 9.56 7.30
C THR A 54 -2.17 10.24 5.94
N ALA A 55 -2.26 9.46 4.86
CA ALA A 55 -2.53 9.97 3.52
C ALA A 55 -3.89 10.70 3.47
N SER A 56 -4.92 10.13 4.05
CA SER A 56 -6.26 10.74 4.12
C SER A 56 -6.25 12.07 4.88
N ARG A 57 -5.58 12.14 6.01
CA ARG A 57 -5.43 13.40 6.78
C ARG A 57 -4.67 14.45 5.99
N THR A 58 -3.55 14.07 5.39
CA THR A 58 -2.75 14.99 4.56
C THR A 58 -3.55 15.50 3.38
N ALA A 59 -4.27 14.61 2.67
CA ALA A 59 -5.14 14.99 1.57
C ALA A 59 -6.23 15.99 2.00
N THR A 60 -6.87 15.76 3.14
CA THR A 60 -7.90 16.64 3.68
C THR A 60 -7.35 18.03 4.02
N VAL A 61 -6.21 18.09 4.71
CA VAL A 61 -5.56 19.37 5.05
C VAL A 61 -5.14 20.12 3.79
N THR A 62 -4.49 19.43 2.87
CA THR A 62 -4.08 20.04 1.58
C THR A 62 -5.28 20.51 0.78
N CYS A 63 -6.35 19.72 0.73
CA CYS A 63 -7.59 20.09 0.07
C CYS A 63 -8.24 21.33 0.69
N SER A 64 -8.25 21.47 2.02
CA SER A 64 -8.80 22.65 2.67
C SER A 64 -8.10 23.93 2.26
N ILE A 65 -6.79 23.89 2.09
CA ILE A 65 -5.98 25.04 1.67
C ILE A 65 -6.25 25.39 0.20
N TYR A 66 -6.29 24.38 -0.67
CA TYR A 66 -6.63 24.62 -2.09
C TYR A 66 -8.07 25.12 -2.26
N ALA A 67 -9.02 24.55 -1.53
CA ALA A 67 -10.41 25.00 -1.57
C ALA A 67 -10.54 26.46 -1.09
N ALA A 68 -9.87 26.84 -0.01
CA ALA A 68 -9.86 28.22 0.47
C ALA A 68 -9.23 29.21 -0.53
N TYR A 69 -8.26 28.75 -1.32
CA TYR A 69 -7.58 29.61 -2.30
C TYR A 69 -8.35 29.72 -3.62
N TYR A 70 -8.83 28.59 -4.17
CA TYR A 70 -9.46 28.55 -5.48
C TYR A 70 -10.99 28.66 -5.46
N ALA A 71 -11.61 28.29 -4.35
CA ALA A 71 -13.06 28.30 -4.19
C ALA A 71 -13.45 28.88 -2.81
N PRO A 72 -13.13 30.16 -2.54
CA PRO A 72 -13.37 30.79 -1.24
C PRO A 72 -14.87 30.86 -0.86
N GLU A 73 -15.76 30.75 -1.82
CA GLU A 73 -17.21 30.77 -1.60
C GLU A 73 -17.82 29.36 -1.42
N ALA A 74 -17.01 28.32 -1.45
CA ALA A 74 -17.49 26.96 -1.25
C ALA A 74 -17.99 26.75 0.18
N VAL A 75 -19.11 26.05 0.30
CA VAL A 75 -19.72 25.72 1.60
C VAL A 75 -18.94 24.66 2.34
N SER A 76 -18.36 23.72 1.59
CA SER A 76 -17.56 22.64 2.14
C SER A 76 -16.57 22.11 1.10
N PHE A 77 -15.67 21.24 1.55
CA PHE A 77 -14.70 20.57 0.69
C PHE A 77 -14.60 19.10 1.06
N SER A 78 -14.16 18.28 0.12
CA SER A 78 -13.88 16.87 0.37
C SER A 78 -12.68 16.39 -0.42
N ALA A 79 -11.82 15.59 0.22
CA ALA A 79 -10.74 14.89 -0.44
C ALA A 79 -11.13 13.43 -0.58
N ARG A 80 -11.11 12.89 -1.80
CA ARG A 80 -11.46 11.50 -2.10
C ARG A 80 -10.36 10.83 -2.91
N PHE A 81 -10.14 9.54 -2.61
CA PHE A 81 -9.29 8.72 -3.43
C PHE A 81 -10.13 8.07 -4.53
N GLU A 82 -9.77 8.33 -5.76
CA GLU A 82 -10.46 7.80 -6.94
C GLU A 82 -9.48 7.05 -7.83
N VAL A 83 -9.91 5.86 -8.26
CA VAL A 83 -9.11 5.03 -9.18
C VAL A 83 -9.39 5.38 -10.63
N PHE A 84 -10.65 5.73 -10.93
CA PHE A 84 -11.12 6.04 -12.27
C PHE A 84 -11.78 7.41 -12.30
N SER A 85 -11.00 8.47 -12.26
CA SER A 85 -11.52 9.83 -12.43
C SER A 85 -10.96 10.46 -13.70
N ALA A 86 -11.63 11.52 -14.17
CA ALA A 86 -11.15 12.31 -15.31
C ALA A 86 -9.79 12.97 -15.06
N ALA A 87 -9.45 13.20 -13.79
CA ALA A 87 -8.17 13.76 -13.36
C ALA A 87 -7.07 12.68 -13.17
N GLY A 88 -7.41 11.40 -13.35
CA GLY A 88 -6.52 10.27 -13.15
C GLY A 88 -6.69 9.57 -11.79
N MET A 89 -5.89 8.56 -11.54
CA MET A 89 -5.89 7.81 -10.29
C MET A 89 -5.19 8.60 -9.18
N GLY A 90 -5.84 8.75 -8.04
CA GLY A 90 -5.25 9.40 -6.87
C GLY A 90 -6.26 10.16 -6.03
N TRP A 91 -5.73 10.99 -5.16
CA TRP A 91 -6.52 11.87 -4.31
C TRP A 91 -6.97 13.10 -5.11
N ASN A 92 -8.26 13.36 -5.09
CA ASN A 92 -8.86 14.52 -5.73
C ASN A 92 -9.55 15.40 -4.69
N CYS A 93 -9.37 16.71 -4.82
CA CYS A 93 -9.97 17.71 -3.97
C CYS A 93 -11.19 18.31 -4.66
N TYR A 94 -12.33 18.23 -4.00
CA TYR A 94 -13.59 18.81 -4.45
C TYR A 94 -14.06 19.90 -3.50
N ALA A 95 -14.57 20.98 -4.05
CA ALA A 95 -15.30 21.99 -3.34
C ALA A 95 -16.81 21.85 -3.63
N VAL A 96 -17.63 22.05 -2.63
CA VAL A 96 -19.08 21.97 -2.74
C VAL A 96 -19.64 23.38 -2.66
N GLU A 97 -20.37 23.80 -3.68
CA GLU A 97 -21.05 25.08 -3.73
C GLU A 97 -22.42 25.04 -3.05
N TYR A 98 -23.04 26.22 -2.88
CA TYR A 98 -24.36 26.37 -2.24
C TYR A 98 -25.48 25.56 -2.91
N GLY A 99 -25.37 25.27 -4.21
CA GLY A 99 -26.32 24.44 -4.95
C GLY A 99 -26.16 22.93 -4.74
N GLY A 100 -25.09 22.50 -4.03
CA GLY A 100 -24.74 21.11 -3.87
C GLY A 100 -23.88 20.56 -5.02
N ASP A 101 -23.53 21.39 -5.98
CA ASP A 101 -22.64 21.01 -7.08
C ASP A 101 -21.21 20.86 -6.57
N GLU A 102 -20.56 19.78 -6.98
CA GLU A 102 -19.16 19.51 -6.65
C GLU A 102 -18.26 19.92 -7.83
N ILE A 103 -17.29 20.75 -7.55
CA ILE A 103 -16.29 21.15 -8.53
C ILE A 103 -14.93 20.57 -8.14
N LEU A 104 -14.20 20.02 -9.12
CA LEU A 104 -12.83 19.55 -8.92
C LEU A 104 -11.91 20.78 -8.79
N VAL A 105 -11.33 20.96 -7.61
CA VAL A 105 -10.42 22.07 -7.34
C VAL A 105 -9.00 21.72 -7.77
N GLN A 106 -8.51 20.55 -7.34
CA GLN A 106 -7.15 20.11 -7.61
C GLN A 106 -7.01 18.61 -7.48
N SER A 107 -6.21 18.02 -8.35
CA SER A 107 -5.75 16.65 -8.19
C SER A 107 -4.46 16.62 -7.34
N LEU A 108 -4.47 15.86 -6.26
CA LEU A 108 -3.33 15.75 -5.34
C LEU A 108 -2.39 14.61 -5.68
N GLY A 109 -2.78 13.75 -6.64
CA GLY A 109 -2.01 12.58 -7.04
C GLY A 109 -2.14 11.39 -6.09
N LEU A 110 -1.31 10.38 -6.29
CA LEU A 110 -1.31 9.14 -5.49
C LEU A 110 -0.84 9.38 -4.05
N ILE A 111 0.14 10.26 -3.90
CA ILE A 111 0.71 10.63 -2.60
C ILE A 111 0.41 12.10 -2.40
N PRO A 112 -0.53 12.45 -1.50
CA PRO A 112 -0.83 13.85 -1.23
C PRO A 112 0.39 14.51 -0.59
N GLY A 113 0.93 15.50 -1.29
CA GLY A 113 2.08 16.27 -0.86
C GLY A 113 1.70 17.61 -0.24
N GLY A 114 2.71 18.45 0.01
CA GLY A 114 2.51 19.82 0.46
C GLY A 114 1.84 20.68 -0.62
N VAL A 115 1.17 21.73 -0.16
CA VAL A 115 0.50 22.70 -1.03
C VAL A 115 1.53 23.44 -1.89
N ARG A 116 1.27 23.49 -3.18
CA ARG A 116 2.05 24.28 -4.14
C ARG A 116 1.11 25.33 -4.76
N LEU A 117 0.99 26.45 -4.09
CA LEU A 117 0.31 27.59 -4.66
C LEU A 117 1.24 28.32 -5.62
N PRO A 118 0.70 28.89 -6.74
CA PRO A 118 1.51 29.74 -7.60
C PRO A 118 2.04 30.91 -6.78
N SER A 119 3.36 31.08 -6.75
CA SER A 119 3.96 32.26 -6.17
C SER A 119 3.56 33.47 -7.04
N VAL A 120 2.85 34.40 -6.46
CA VAL A 120 2.64 35.71 -7.09
C VAL A 120 4.03 36.31 -7.24
N PRO A 121 4.49 36.67 -8.47
CA PRO A 121 5.73 37.39 -8.60
C PRO A 121 5.59 38.69 -7.81
N TYR A 122 6.44 38.86 -6.79
CA TYR A 122 6.54 40.11 -6.06
C TYR A 122 7.06 41.14 -7.03
N GLU A 123 6.17 41.96 -7.53
CA GLU A 123 6.55 43.13 -8.31
C GLU A 123 7.16 44.13 -7.33
N GLU A 124 8.48 44.13 -7.25
CA GLU A 124 9.27 45.11 -6.53
C GLU A 124 9.08 46.47 -7.22
N SER A 125 8.26 47.32 -6.60
CA SER A 125 8.13 48.74 -6.97
C SER A 125 9.33 49.49 -6.42
#